data_862bfb56f1b0654ba0e2ff84c976b2b3
#
_entry.id   862bfb56f1b0654ba0e2ff84c976b2b3
#
_cell.length_a   1.000
_cell.length_b   1.000
_cell.length_c   1.000
_cell.angle_alpha   90.00
_cell.angle_beta   90.00
_cell.angle_gamma   90.00
#
_symmetry.space_group_name_H-M   'P 1'
#
loop_
_entity.id
_entity.type
_entity.pdbx_description
1 polymer ?
#
loop_
_entity_poly.entity_id
_entity_poly.type
_entity_poly.pdbx_seq_one_letter_code
_entity_poly.pdbx_strand_id
1 'polypeptide(L)'
;MIQAWLMSTDDTILRRFSDAAPALRPDAIVVDWERLGKVERQSAAPRLIGIDTTIHPDDDHAVGRVRTLGFERIVCRIDGVGPHTIEQLNAVCIQGGTDVLIPMWSQPREVEHVLAHSGGLRVGVMVETTEGVRNCALLREMGVSFAFVGLMDLALERRTTSIFAPLVDGTLDLIAERLGELPFGFGGITMPGTGRPIPDRLIVANMVRLGASFSFMRRSFLDNVQGVDVVDALRSIRTSLGVIANRLPADLDGDHQEIRVLLSEARHGG
;
A
#
# COMPACT_ATOMS: atom_id res chain seq x y z
N MET A 1 -2.11 15.17 5.92
CA MET A 1 -0.74 14.58 6.01
C MET A 1 -0.84 13.12 5.61
N ILE A 2 0.10 12.63 4.78
CA ILE A 2 0.14 11.22 4.37
C ILE A 2 0.46 10.34 5.56
N GLN A 3 -0.37 9.33 5.83
CA GLN A 3 -0.15 8.34 6.88
C GLN A 3 0.86 7.28 6.43
N ALA A 4 1.69 6.80 7.34
CA ALA A 4 2.67 5.73 7.11
C ALA A 4 2.17 4.43 7.77
N TRP A 5 1.76 3.46 6.95
CA TRP A 5 1.28 2.15 7.41
C TRP A 5 2.38 1.11 7.27
N LEU A 6 2.72 0.45 8.37
CA LEU A 6 3.78 -0.57 8.37
C LEU A 6 3.23 -1.93 7.93
N MET A 7 3.78 -2.47 6.85
CA MET A 7 3.48 -3.83 6.38
C MET A 7 4.56 -4.79 6.87
N SER A 8 4.50 -5.13 8.14
CA SER A 8 5.37 -6.10 8.80
C SER A 8 4.76 -6.57 10.11
N THR A 9 4.94 -7.85 10.41
CA THR A 9 4.60 -8.46 11.71
C THR A 9 5.83 -8.97 12.45
N ASP A 10 7.03 -8.48 12.09
CA ASP A 10 8.26 -8.75 12.81
C ASP A 10 8.15 -8.28 14.27
N ASP A 11 8.26 -9.23 15.20
CA ASP A 11 8.01 -8.99 16.62
C ASP A 11 9.03 -8.01 17.22
N THR A 12 10.25 -8.01 16.74
CA THR A 12 11.30 -7.08 17.22
C THR A 12 10.97 -5.64 16.82
N ILE A 13 10.56 -5.43 15.57
CA ILE A 13 10.17 -4.13 15.04
C ILE A 13 8.90 -3.63 15.73
N LEU A 14 7.89 -4.48 15.85
CA LEU A 14 6.62 -4.12 16.47
C LEU A 14 6.78 -3.75 17.96
N ARG A 15 7.60 -4.47 18.73
CA ARG A 15 7.90 -4.13 20.13
C ARG A 15 8.58 -2.76 20.25
N ARG A 16 9.54 -2.45 19.38
CA ARG A 16 10.18 -1.12 19.38
C ARG A 16 9.16 0.00 19.20
N PHE A 17 8.19 -0.17 18.30
CA PHE A 17 7.12 0.79 18.13
C PHE A 17 6.11 0.77 19.28
N SER A 18 5.77 -0.41 19.83
CA SER A 18 4.87 -0.54 20.97
C SER A 18 5.39 0.17 22.21
N ASP A 19 6.71 0.15 22.43
CA ASP A 19 7.38 0.82 23.55
C ASP A 19 7.50 2.34 23.33
N ALA A 20 7.31 2.82 22.11
CA ALA A 20 7.40 4.24 21.77
C ALA A 20 6.08 4.98 22.11
N ALA A 21 6.18 6.30 22.27
CA ALA A 21 5.00 7.16 22.42
C ALA A 21 4.05 7.01 21.22
N PRO A 22 2.71 7.05 21.40
CA PRO A 22 1.74 6.84 20.33
C PRO A 22 1.99 7.66 19.07
N ALA A 23 2.41 8.91 19.21
CA ALA A 23 2.73 9.80 18.08
C ALA A 23 3.94 9.34 17.25
N LEU A 24 4.74 8.39 17.75
CA LEU A 24 5.92 7.83 17.10
C LEU A 24 5.67 6.42 16.55
N ARG A 25 4.45 5.92 16.61
CA ARG A 25 4.05 4.61 16.05
C ARG A 25 3.57 4.76 14.62
N PRO A 26 3.64 3.70 13.79
CA PRO A 26 2.94 3.67 12.51
C PRO A 26 1.45 3.98 12.66
N ASP A 27 0.85 4.61 11.66
CA ASP A 27 -0.57 4.98 11.69
C ASP A 27 -1.49 3.76 11.52
N ALA A 28 -0.97 2.67 10.99
CA ALA A 28 -1.59 1.33 10.97
C ALA A 28 -0.53 0.25 10.82
N ILE A 29 -0.86 -0.96 11.27
CA ILE A 29 -0.11 -2.18 10.95
C ILE A 29 -0.89 -2.96 9.90
N VAL A 30 -0.22 -3.36 8.82
CA VAL A 30 -0.80 -4.19 7.78
C VAL A 30 -0.30 -5.62 7.95
N VAL A 31 -1.21 -6.54 8.22
CA VAL A 31 -0.99 -7.99 8.27
C VAL A 31 -1.33 -8.58 6.91
N ASP A 32 -0.49 -9.43 6.38
CA ASP A 32 -0.64 -10.00 5.04
C ASP A 32 -1.03 -11.48 5.09
N TRP A 33 -2.31 -11.78 4.91
CA TRP A 33 -2.80 -13.15 4.78
C TRP A 33 -3.03 -13.58 3.32
N GLU A 34 -2.66 -12.74 2.35
CA GLU A 34 -2.81 -13.11 0.95
C GLU A 34 -1.85 -14.24 0.56
N ARG A 35 -2.40 -15.43 0.28
CA ARG A 35 -1.68 -16.65 -0.09
C ARG A 35 -2.05 -17.15 -1.46
N LEU A 36 -3.36 -17.14 -1.77
CA LEU A 36 -3.90 -17.78 -2.97
C LEU A 36 -3.52 -17.02 -4.23
N GLY A 37 -2.90 -17.73 -5.18
CA GLY A 37 -2.54 -17.21 -6.49
C GLY A 37 -1.40 -16.17 -6.52
N LYS A 38 -0.86 -15.74 -5.36
CA LYS A 38 0.18 -14.71 -5.28
C LYS A 38 1.51 -15.18 -5.84
N VAL A 39 1.92 -16.40 -5.52
CA VAL A 39 3.18 -17.00 -6.02
C VAL A 39 3.14 -17.12 -7.52
N GLU A 40 2.05 -17.63 -8.09
CA GLU A 40 1.86 -17.82 -9.52
C GLU A 40 1.90 -16.49 -10.27
N ARG A 41 1.20 -15.47 -9.77
CA ARG A 41 1.18 -14.13 -10.38
C ARG A 41 2.57 -13.49 -10.37
N GLN A 42 3.26 -13.58 -9.24
CA GLN A 42 4.53 -12.87 -9.03
C GLN A 42 5.75 -13.64 -9.55
N SER A 43 5.68 -14.95 -9.70
CA SER A 43 6.75 -15.73 -10.36
C SER A 43 6.94 -15.35 -11.83
N ALA A 44 5.93 -14.77 -12.47
CA ALA A 44 6.03 -14.24 -13.83
C ALA A 44 6.75 -12.87 -13.92
N ALA A 45 7.18 -12.31 -12.78
CA ALA A 45 7.68 -10.95 -12.65
C ALA A 45 9.21 -10.71 -12.76
N PRO A 46 10.11 -11.67 -13.06
CA PRO A 46 11.55 -11.50 -12.90
C PRO A 46 12.19 -10.39 -13.77
N ARG A 47 11.41 -9.71 -14.60
CA ARG A 47 11.89 -8.65 -15.52
C ARG A 47 11.28 -7.26 -15.26
N LEU A 48 10.47 -7.09 -14.21
CA LEU A 48 9.92 -5.77 -13.89
C LEU A 48 10.94 -4.91 -13.15
N ILE A 49 11.13 -3.69 -13.62
CA ILE A 49 11.94 -2.69 -12.93
C ILE A 49 11.19 -2.22 -11.68
N GLY A 50 11.86 -2.25 -10.53
CA GLY A 50 11.32 -1.75 -9.25
C GLY A 50 10.61 -2.80 -8.39
N ILE A 51 10.79 -4.11 -8.69
CA ILE A 51 10.20 -5.17 -7.85
C ILE A 51 10.71 -5.08 -6.43
N ASP A 52 9.78 -4.94 -5.50
CA ASP A 52 9.99 -4.95 -4.06
C ASP A 52 8.90 -5.81 -3.39
N THR A 53 8.94 -7.13 -3.60
CA THR A 53 7.96 -8.03 -3.03
C THR A 53 8.59 -9.18 -2.27
N THR A 54 8.01 -9.44 -1.10
CA THR A 54 8.24 -10.64 -0.32
C THR A 54 6.98 -11.50 -0.41
N ILE A 55 7.13 -12.77 -0.82
CA ILE A 55 6.03 -13.71 -0.97
C ILE A 55 5.95 -14.58 0.31
N HIS A 56 5.95 -13.95 1.47
CA HIS A 56 5.77 -14.67 2.73
C HIS A 56 4.56 -14.07 3.45
N PRO A 57 3.39 -14.73 3.36
CA PRO A 57 2.24 -14.29 4.14
C PRO A 57 2.54 -14.45 5.64
N ASP A 58 1.93 -13.58 6.42
CA ASP A 58 1.93 -13.69 7.86
C ASP A 58 1.16 -14.96 8.31
N ASP A 59 1.45 -15.46 9.51
CA ASP A 59 0.70 -16.58 10.06
C ASP A 59 -0.71 -16.16 10.53
N ASP A 60 -1.57 -17.17 10.73
CA ASP A 60 -2.99 -16.97 11.03
C ASP A 60 -3.27 -16.29 12.38
N HIS A 61 -2.26 -16.15 13.26
CA HIS A 61 -2.37 -15.48 14.56
C HIS A 61 -1.78 -14.08 14.59
N ALA A 62 -1.25 -13.61 13.47
CA ALA A 62 -0.53 -12.34 13.39
C ALA A 62 -1.39 -11.14 13.80
N VAL A 63 -2.67 -11.11 13.43
CA VAL A 63 -3.61 -10.02 13.81
C VAL A 63 -3.72 -9.94 15.34
N GLY A 64 -3.92 -11.07 16.00
CA GLY A 64 -4.03 -11.15 17.48
C GLY A 64 -2.74 -10.72 18.17
N ARG A 65 -1.57 -11.14 17.66
CA ARG A 65 -0.27 -10.69 18.21
C ARG A 65 -0.11 -9.18 18.10
N VAL A 66 -0.38 -8.61 16.93
CA VAL A 66 -0.32 -7.15 16.72
C VAL A 66 -1.27 -6.43 17.69
N ARG A 67 -2.47 -6.97 17.89
CA ARG A 67 -3.46 -6.41 18.83
C ARG A 67 -2.96 -6.40 20.27
N THR A 68 -2.32 -7.47 20.73
CA THR A 68 -1.76 -7.57 22.09
C THR A 68 -0.63 -6.59 22.34
N LEU A 69 0.06 -6.11 21.30
CA LEU A 69 1.08 -5.07 21.39
C LEU A 69 0.49 -3.65 21.47
N GLY A 70 -0.83 -3.50 21.49
CA GLY A 70 -1.51 -2.23 21.71
C GLY A 70 -1.60 -1.33 20.47
N PHE A 71 -1.51 -1.87 19.26
CA PHE A 71 -1.79 -1.11 18.05
C PHE A 71 -3.29 -0.96 17.86
N GLU A 72 -3.73 0.26 17.55
CA GLU A 72 -5.15 0.59 17.45
C GLU A 72 -5.73 0.24 16.09
N ARG A 73 -5.00 0.51 15.00
CA ARG A 73 -5.42 0.23 13.63
C ARG A 73 -4.64 -0.95 13.05
N ILE A 74 -5.36 -2.03 12.77
CA ILE A 74 -4.82 -3.28 12.24
C ILE A 74 -5.60 -3.63 10.98
N VAL A 75 -4.93 -3.53 9.84
CA VAL A 75 -5.48 -3.82 8.51
C VAL A 75 -5.02 -5.21 8.10
N CYS A 76 -5.94 -6.13 7.86
CA CYS A 76 -5.59 -7.45 7.36
C CYS A 76 -5.87 -7.55 5.86
N ARG A 77 -4.83 -7.73 5.05
CA ARG A 77 -5.00 -8.09 3.64
C ARG A 77 -5.33 -9.58 3.57
N ILE A 78 -6.57 -9.88 3.20
CA ILE A 78 -7.08 -11.25 3.05
C ILE A 78 -6.74 -11.81 1.66
N ASP A 79 -7.10 -13.05 1.39
CA ASP A 79 -7.07 -13.61 0.03
C ASP A 79 -8.09 -12.91 -0.89
N GLY A 80 -7.92 -13.08 -2.21
CA GLY A 80 -8.94 -12.70 -3.16
C GLY A 80 -10.29 -13.31 -2.83
N VAL A 81 -11.37 -12.61 -3.17
CA VAL A 81 -12.73 -13.02 -2.80
C VAL A 81 -13.06 -14.43 -3.32
N GLY A 82 -13.46 -15.31 -2.42
CA GLY A 82 -13.68 -16.71 -2.72
C GLY A 82 -14.29 -17.50 -1.55
N PRO A 83 -14.21 -18.84 -1.57
CA PRO A 83 -14.85 -19.70 -0.57
C PRO A 83 -14.44 -19.44 0.88
N HIS A 84 -13.22 -18.98 1.12
CA HIS A 84 -12.67 -18.74 2.46
C HIS A 84 -12.88 -17.31 2.97
N THR A 85 -13.49 -16.43 2.19
CA THR A 85 -13.63 -15.00 2.52
C THR A 85 -14.31 -14.79 3.87
N ILE A 86 -15.46 -15.43 4.11
CA ILE A 86 -16.23 -15.26 5.35
C ILE A 86 -15.44 -15.80 6.55
N GLU A 87 -14.73 -16.91 6.40
CA GLU A 87 -13.88 -17.48 7.43
C GLU A 87 -12.75 -16.51 7.81
N GLN A 88 -12.07 -15.93 6.84
CA GLN A 88 -11.02 -14.95 7.07
C GLN A 88 -11.56 -13.66 7.72
N LEU A 89 -12.72 -13.14 7.27
CA LEU A 89 -13.36 -11.99 7.90
C LEU A 89 -13.66 -12.24 9.38
N ASN A 90 -14.23 -13.39 9.69
CA ASN A 90 -14.52 -13.79 11.07
C ASN A 90 -13.24 -13.91 11.90
N ALA A 91 -12.19 -14.50 11.34
CA ALA A 91 -10.89 -14.64 12.03
C ALA A 91 -10.26 -13.27 12.32
N VAL A 92 -10.33 -12.33 11.39
CA VAL A 92 -9.85 -10.94 11.59
C VAL A 92 -10.63 -10.26 12.72
N CYS A 93 -11.97 -10.37 12.72
CA CYS A 93 -12.82 -9.83 13.80
C CYS A 93 -12.47 -10.42 15.17
N ILE A 94 -12.41 -11.74 15.27
CA ILE A 94 -12.14 -12.46 16.54
C ILE A 94 -10.78 -12.06 17.10
N GLN A 95 -9.79 -11.86 16.25
CA GLN A 95 -8.44 -11.46 16.66
C GLN A 95 -8.29 -9.95 16.95
N GLY A 96 -9.34 -9.15 16.75
CA GLY A 96 -9.34 -7.72 17.03
C GLY A 96 -8.76 -6.85 15.92
N GLY A 97 -8.75 -7.34 14.68
CA GLY A 97 -8.49 -6.52 13.50
C GLY A 97 -9.55 -5.42 13.37
N THR A 98 -9.19 -4.31 12.73
CA THR A 98 -10.08 -3.16 12.56
C THR A 98 -10.51 -2.93 11.13
N ASP A 99 -9.70 -3.38 10.20
CA ASP A 99 -9.90 -3.19 8.76
C ASP A 99 -9.55 -4.48 8.01
N VAL A 100 -10.20 -4.70 6.88
CA VAL A 100 -9.78 -5.68 5.89
C VAL A 100 -9.41 -4.99 4.59
N LEU A 101 -8.47 -5.57 3.85
CA LEU A 101 -8.03 -5.09 2.54
C LEU A 101 -8.21 -6.23 1.53
N ILE A 102 -9.07 -6.01 0.53
CA ILE A 102 -9.42 -6.97 -0.51
C ILE A 102 -8.44 -6.82 -1.69
N PRO A 103 -7.59 -7.81 -1.99
CA PRO A 103 -6.75 -7.81 -3.18
C PRO A 103 -7.53 -8.28 -4.41
N MET A 104 -7.00 -8.03 -5.60
CA MET A 104 -7.34 -8.66 -6.88
C MET A 104 -8.83 -8.64 -7.28
N TRP A 105 -9.66 -7.80 -6.64
CA TRP A 105 -11.06 -7.69 -7.04
C TRP A 105 -11.19 -7.15 -8.48
N SER A 106 -12.22 -7.60 -9.18
CA SER A 106 -12.49 -7.21 -10.55
C SER A 106 -13.96 -6.82 -10.77
N GLN A 107 -14.86 -7.41 -9.99
CA GLN A 107 -16.28 -7.18 -10.13
C GLN A 107 -16.86 -6.52 -8.87
N PRO A 108 -17.75 -5.52 -9.00
CA PRO A 108 -18.39 -4.85 -7.85
C PRO A 108 -19.03 -5.83 -6.85
N ARG A 109 -19.66 -6.90 -7.33
CA ARG A 109 -20.30 -7.94 -6.49
C ARG A 109 -19.32 -8.60 -5.50
N GLU A 110 -18.02 -8.64 -5.81
CA GLU A 110 -17.00 -9.20 -4.90
C GLU A 110 -16.85 -8.28 -3.69
N VAL A 111 -16.80 -6.97 -3.93
CA VAL A 111 -16.73 -5.96 -2.88
C VAL A 111 -18.02 -5.92 -2.05
N GLU A 112 -19.18 -5.96 -2.71
CA GLU A 112 -20.50 -6.04 -2.07
C GLU A 112 -20.60 -7.26 -1.14
N HIS A 113 -20.10 -8.41 -1.58
CA HIS A 113 -20.06 -9.63 -0.78
C HIS A 113 -19.28 -9.44 0.52
N VAL A 114 -18.09 -8.84 0.45
CA VAL A 114 -17.28 -8.57 1.65
C VAL A 114 -17.93 -7.53 2.55
N LEU A 115 -18.49 -6.45 2.00
CA LEU A 115 -19.20 -5.43 2.76
C LEU A 115 -20.37 -6.02 3.55
N ALA A 116 -21.15 -6.91 2.92
CA ALA A 116 -22.29 -7.58 3.56
C ALA A 116 -21.89 -8.50 4.74
N HIS A 117 -20.64 -8.99 4.78
CA HIS A 117 -20.15 -9.93 5.78
C HIS A 117 -19.02 -9.38 6.64
N SER A 118 -18.74 -8.08 6.55
CA SER A 118 -17.57 -7.45 7.20
C SER A 118 -17.62 -7.47 8.74
N GLY A 119 -18.77 -7.71 9.37
CA GLY A 119 -18.88 -7.81 10.83
C GLY A 119 -18.48 -6.54 11.58
N GLY A 120 -18.56 -5.36 10.94
CA GLY A 120 -18.14 -4.08 11.50
C GLY A 120 -16.69 -3.69 11.19
N LEU A 121 -15.94 -4.54 10.49
CA LEU A 121 -14.62 -4.16 9.93
C LEU A 121 -14.79 -3.07 8.86
N ARG A 122 -13.87 -2.11 8.83
CA ARG A 122 -13.77 -1.19 7.70
C ARG A 122 -13.20 -1.94 6.49
N VAL A 123 -13.84 -1.80 5.35
CA VAL A 123 -13.45 -2.50 4.13
C VAL A 123 -12.64 -1.56 3.24
N GLY A 124 -11.41 -1.95 2.94
CA GLY A 124 -10.55 -1.37 1.92
C GLY A 124 -10.41 -2.30 0.73
N VAL A 125 -10.03 -1.76 -0.40
CA VAL A 125 -9.79 -2.53 -1.64
C VAL A 125 -8.43 -2.19 -2.26
N MET A 126 -7.81 -3.16 -2.94
CA MET A 126 -6.64 -2.89 -3.77
C MET A 126 -7.06 -2.71 -5.23
N VAL A 127 -6.77 -1.54 -5.81
CA VAL A 127 -6.98 -1.29 -7.24
C VAL A 127 -5.70 -1.72 -7.96
N GLU A 128 -5.70 -2.96 -8.44
CA GLU A 128 -4.50 -3.60 -9.00
C GLU A 128 -4.79 -4.51 -10.20
N THR A 129 -6.05 -4.51 -10.64
CA THR A 129 -6.51 -5.18 -11.87
C THR A 129 -7.03 -4.15 -12.86
N THR A 130 -7.00 -4.48 -14.16
CA THR A 130 -7.55 -3.60 -15.21
C THR A 130 -9.04 -3.34 -15.00
N GLU A 131 -9.80 -4.38 -14.61
CA GLU A 131 -11.21 -4.24 -14.28
C GLU A 131 -11.43 -3.43 -12.99
N GLY A 132 -10.58 -3.62 -11.97
CA GLY A 132 -10.58 -2.78 -10.77
C GLY A 132 -10.39 -1.29 -11.10
N VAL A 133 -9.48 -0.96 -12.01
CA VAL A 133 -9.31 0.42 -12.50
C VAL A 133 -10.57 0.92 -13.22
N ARG A 134 -11.22 0.09 -14.03
CA ARG A 134 -12.46 0.47 -14.73
C ARG A 134 -13.60 0.74 -13.75
N ASN A 135 -13.71 -0.07 -12.72
CA ASN A 135 -14.81 -0.07 -11.77
C ASN A 135 -14.59 0.80 -10.53
N CYS A 136 -13.37 1.37 -10.32
CA CYS A 136 -13.02 2.05 -9.06
C CYS A 136 -13.90 3.27 -8.74
N ALA A 137 -14.53 3.91 -9.72
CA ALA A 137 -15.46 5.00 -9.47
C ALA A 137 -16.69 4.58 -8.64
N LEU A 138 -17.10 3.30 -8.72
CA LEU A 138 -18.25 2.76 -7.98
C LEU A 138 -17.94 2.63 -6.47
N LEU A 139 -16.68 2.53 -6.07
CA LEU A 139 -16.27 2.31 -4.68
C LEU A 139 -16.80 3.37 -3.72
N ARG A 140 -16.96 4.62 -4.20
CA ARG A 140 -17.50 5.72 -3.38
C ARG A 140 -18.93 5.47 -2.93
N GLU A 141 -19.76 4.90 -3.81
CA GLU A 141 -21.17 4.67 -3.55
C GLU A 141 -21.41 3.34 -2.79
N MET A 142 -20.45 2.42 -2.87
CA MET A 142 -20.53 1.10 -2.24
C MET A 142 -20.27 1.13 -0.71
N GLY A 143 -19.74 2.21 -0.16
CA GLY A 143 -19.41 2.29 1.27
C GLY A 143 -18.04 1.71 1.63
N VAL A 144 -17.13 1.59 0.66
CA VAL A 144 -15.72 1.25 0.87
C VAL A 144 -15.06 2.37 1.67
N SER A 145 -14.21 2.02 2.63
CA SER A 145 -13.59 2.99 3.54
C SER A 145 -12.29 3.59 3.00
N PHE A 146 -11.57 2.86 2.16
CA PHE A 146 -10.31 3.32 1.54
C PHE A 146 -9.92 2.43 0.35
N ALA A 147 -9.02 2.93 -0.50
CA ALA A 147 -8.45 2.17 -1.61
C ALA A 147 -6.92 2.23 -1.60
N PHE A 148 -6.25 1.19 -2.03
CA PHE A 148 -4.81 1.19 -2.26
C PHE A 148 -4.49 0.72 -3.67
N VAL A 149 -3.67 1.47 -4.42
CA VAL A 149 -3.28 1.08 -5.77
C VAL A 149 -2.06 0.18 -5.71
N GLY A 150 -2.25 -1.09 -6.06
CA GLY A 150 -1.20 -2.11 -6.12
C GLY A 150 -0.41 -2.01 -7.41
N LEU A 151 0.67 -1.23 -7.41
CA LEU A 151 1.45 -0.94 -8.63
C LEU A 151 2.04 -2.19 -9.28
N MET A 152 2.41 -3.20 -8.49
CA MET A 152 3.06 -4.39 -9.01
C MET A 152 2.10 -5.28 -9.79
N ASP A 153 1.01 -5.73 -9.16
CA ASP A 153 0.05 -6.61 -9.81
C ASP A 153 -0.63 -5.90 -11.00
N LEU A 154 -0.87 -4.58 -10.89
CA LEU A 154 -1.34 -3.75 -12.00
C LEU A 154 -0.34 -3.72 -13.18
N ALA A 155 0.96 -3.61 -12.89
CA ALA A 155 2.00 -3.64 -13.92
C ALA A 155 2.10 -5.01 -14.58
N LEU A 156 1.96 -6.10 -13.80
CA LEU A 156 1.96 -7.48 -14.32
C LEU A 156 0.79 -7.72 -15.27
N GLU A 157 -0.42 -7.39 -14.85
CA GLU A 157 -1.62 -7.56 -15.66
C GLU A 157 -1.57 -6.74 -16.95
N ARG A 158 -1.09 -5.50 -16.87
CA ARG A 158 -0.93 -4.62 -18.02
C ARG A 158 0.33 -4.92 -18.87
N ARG A 159 1.16 -5.87 -18.43
CA ARG A 159 2.42 -6.26 -19.09
C ARG A 159 3.35 -5.07 -19.33
N THR A 160 3.43 -4.16 -18.39
CA THR A 160 4.38 -3.04 -18.43
C THR A 160 5.79 -3.50 -18.04
N THR A 161 6.81 -2.73 -18.40
CA THR A 161 8.21 -3.05 -18.06
C THR A 161 8.64 -2.54 -16.70
N SER A 162 7.82 -1.71 -16.05
CA SER A 162 8.10 -1.10 -14.75
C SER A 162 6.85 -1.02 -13.90
N ILE A 163 6.98 -1.31 -12.60
CA ILE A 163 5.90 -1.10 -11.63
C ILE A 163 5.53 0.39 -11.49
N PHE A 164 6.42 1.29 -11.89
CA PHE A 164 6.21 2.73 -11.82
C PHE A 164 5.54 3.33 -13.09
N ALA A 165 5.21 2.49 -14.09
CA ALA A 165 4.54 2.97 -15.30
C ALA A 165 3.23 3.74 -14.99
N PRO A 166 2.38 3.31 -14.04
CA PRO A 166 1.14 4.04 -13.69
C PRO A 166 1.36 5.46 -13.17
N LEU A 167 2.56 5.79 -12.67
CA LEU A 167 2.91 7.14 -12.23
C LEU A 167 2.96 8.15 -13.38
N VAL A 168 3.26 7.70 -14.61
CA VAL A 168 3.58 8.58 -15.73
C VAL A 168 2.69 8.38 -16.96
N ASP A 169 1.89 7.34 -17.02
CA ASP A 169 1.02 7.02 -18.16
C ASP A 169 -0.44 7.53 -18.00
N GLY A 170 -0.70 8.27 -16.92
CA GLY A 170 -2.00 8.82 -16.60
C GLY A 170 -2.93 7.87 -15.82
N THR A 171 -2.50 6.63 -15.54
CA THR A 171 -3.33 5.65 -14.83
C THR A 171 -3.64 6.10 -13.41
N LEU A 172 -2.63 6.57 -12.65
CA LEU A 172 -2.86 7.05 -11.28
C LEU A 172 -3.68 8.34 -11.25
N ASP A 173 -3.50 9.23 -12.22
CA ASP A 173 -4.33 10.44 -12.33
C ASP A 173 -5.80 10.07 -12.55
N LEU A 174 -6.07 9.12 -13.44
CA LEU A 174 -7.41 8.61 -13.68
C LEU A 174 -8.02 7.94 -12.45
N ILE A 175 -7.23 7.11 -11.73
CA ILE A 175 -7.71 6.46 -10.50
C ILE A 175 -8.02 7.50 -9.43
N ALA A 176 -7.13 8.47 -9.20
CA ALA A 176 -7.34 9.54 -8.22
C ALA A 176 -8.61 10.34 -8.52
N GLU A 177 -8.83 10.72 -9.79
CA GLU A 177 -10.04 11.40 -10.24
C GLU A 177 -11.31 10.57 -9.95
N ARG A 178 -11.28 9.27 -10.28
CA ARG A 178 -12.42 8.37 -10.09
C ARG A 178 -12.73 8.09 -8.63
N LEU A 179 -11.70 7.97 -7.79
CA LEU A 179 -11.87 7.78 -6.35
C LEU A 179 -12.37 9.05 -5.65
N GLY A 180 -12.05 10.24 -6.18
CA GLY A 180 -12.49 11.52 -5.65
C GLY A 180 -12.08 11.69 -4.17
N GLU A 181 -13.06 11.83 -3.27
CA GLU A 181 -12.83 12.02 -1.83
C GLU A 181 -12.56 10.72 -1.05
N LEU A 182 -12.69 9.54 -1.69
CA LEU A 182 -12.37 8.29 -1.03
C LEU A 182 -10.88 8.26 -0.65
N PRO A 183 -10.53 8.07 0.64
CA PRO A 183 -9.15 7.97 1.05
C PRO A 183 -8.41 6.90 0.24
N PHE A 184 -7.30 7.25 -0.39
CA PHE A 184 -6.52 6.29 -1.14
C PHE A 184 -5.03 6.44 -0.92
N GLY A 185 -4.29 5.38 -1.25
CA GLY A 185 -2.84 5.33 -1.22
C GLY A 185 -2.26 4.52 -2.37
N PHE A 186 -0.97 4.63 -2.60
CA PHE A 186 -0.25 3.83 -3.59
C PHE A 186 1.26 3.78 -3.28
N GLY A 187 1.98 2.92 -4.02
CA GLY A 187 3.44 2.85 -3.94
C GLY A 187 3.95 2.31 -2.61
N GLY A 188 5.07 2.84 -2.18
CA GLY A 188 5.72 2.51 -0.92
C GLY A 188 6.55 3.68 -0.41
N ILE A 189 6.50 3.91 0.90
CA ILE A 189 7.35 4.87 1.59
C ILE A 189 8.59 4.13 2.11
N THR A 190 9.76 4.72 1.93
CA THR A 190 11.04 4.23 2.46
C THR A 190 11.83 5.37 3.09
N MET A 191 13.08 5.09 3.51
CA MET A 191 13.94 6.10 4.13
C MET A 191 14.24 7.26 3.18
N PRO A 192 14.22 8.51 3.67
CA PRO A 192 14.60 9.67 2.87
C PRO A 192 15.99 9.52 2.25
N GLY A 193 16.10 9.87 0.97
CA GLY A 193 17.34 9.75 0.21
C GLY A 193 17.62 8.35 -0.36
N THR A 194 16.69 7.42 -0.19
CA THR A 194 16.78 6.07 -0.77
C THR A 194 15.76 5.90 -1.92
N GLY A 195 15.51 4.65 -2.34
CA GLY A 195 14.60 4.34 -3.45
C GLY A 195 15.31 4.27 -4.80
N ARG A 196 15.04 3.20 -5.55
CA ARG A 196 15.55 2.99 -6.91
C ARG A 196 14.54 2.21 -7.74
N PRO A 197 14.39 2.47 -9.03
CA PRO A 197 15.08 3.53 -9.82
C PRO A 197 14.52 4.93 -9.53
N ILE A 198 13.38 5.05 -8.85
CA ILE A 198 12.74 6.33 -8.52
C ILE A 198 13.08 6.70 -7.07
N PRO A 199 13.73 7.84 -6.81
CA PRO A 199 13.97 8.34 -5.46
C PRO A 199 12.67 8.49 -4.66
N ASP A 200 12.73 8.18 -3.34
CA ASP A 200 11.58 8.25 -2.43
C ASP A 200 10.87 9.60 -2.46
N ARG A 201 11.64 10.71 -2.51
CA ARG A 201 11.08 12.07 -2.57
C ARG A 201 10.11 12.28 -3.74
N LEU A 202 10.39 11.67 -4.90
CA LEU A 202 9.57 11.80 -6.09
C LEU A 202 8.27 11.00 -5.98
N ILE A 203 8.34 9.81 -5.38
CA ILE A 203 7.14 9.00 -5.08
C ILE A 203 6.23 9.75 -4.12
N VAL A 204 6.80 10.31 -3.04
CA VAL A 204 6.06 11.10 -2.05
C VAL A 204 5.48 12.38 -2.69
N ALA A 205 6.25 13.09 -3.52
CA ALA A 205 5.77 14.27 -4.23
C ALA A 205 4.56 13.94 -5.13
N ASN A 206 4.60 12.79 -5.80
CA ASN A 206 3.47 12.33 -6.60
C ASN A 206 2.26 11.93 -5.74
N MET A 207 2.47 11.35 -4.55
CA MET A 207 1.39 11.11 -3.58
C MET A 207 0.72 12.42 -3.17
N VAL A 208 1.49 13.46 -2.87
CA VAL A 208 0.96 14.78 -2.52
C VAL A 208 0.21 15.39 -3.69
N ARG A 209 0.77 15.36 -4.90
CA ARG A 209 0.16 15.87 -6.13
C ARG A 209 -1.22 15.25 -6.39
N LEU A 210 -1.35 13.96 -6.16
CA LEU A 210 -2.58 13.20 -6.39
C LEU A 210 -3.56 13.19 -5.20
N GLY A 211 -3.19 13.79 -4.06
CA GLY A 211 -4.03 13.81 -2.87
C GLY A 211 -4.09 12.47 -2.12
N ALA A 212 -3.09 11.61 -2.28
CA ALA A 212 -3.03 10.37 -1.52
C ALA A 212 -2.96 10.63 -0.01
N SER A 213 -3.68 9.83 0.78
CA SER A 213 -3.83 10.02 2.22
C SER A 213 -2.97 9.07 3.06
N PHE A 214 -2.47 7.98 2.48
CA PHE A 214 -1.59 7.02 3.14
C PHE A 214 -0.72 6.27 2.15
N SER A 215 0.33 5.61 2.66
CA SER A 215 1.10 4.63 1.89
C SER A 215 1.73 3.58 2.80
N PHE A 216 2.20 2.47 2.21
CA PHE A 216 2.80 1.38 2.94
C PHE A 216 4.32 1.57 3.10
N MET A 217 4.84 1.34 4.31
CA MET A 217 6.24 1.05 4.56
C MET A 217 6.42 -0.46 4.42
N ARG A 218 7.16 -0.88 3.41
CA ARG A 218 7.31 -2.29 3.03
C ARG A 218 8.77 -2.72 3.11
N ARG A 219 9.13 -3.72 2.30
CA ARG A 219 10.45 -4.33 2.26
C ARG A 219 11.59 -3.32 2.12
N SER A 220 11.51 -2.38 1.18
CA SER A 220 12.56 -1.35 1.01
C SER A 220 12.79 -0.52 2.27
N PHE A 221 11.74 -0.22 3.04
CA PHE A 221 11.88 0.38 4.35
C PHE A 221 12.63 -0.57 5.32
N LEU A 222 12.18 -1.83 5.42
CA LEU A 222 12.77 -2.83 6.32
C LEU A 222 14.24 -3.10 6.00
N ASP A 223 14.60 -3.17 4.72
CA ASP A 223 15.98 -3.34 4.27
C ASP A 223 16.85 -2.11 4.61
N ASN A 224 16.30 -0.91 4.49
CA ASN A 224 17.02 0.34 4.73
C ASN A 224 17.18 0.71 6.22
N VAL A 225 16.36 0.13 7.12
CA VAL A 225 16.47 0.38 8.57
C VAL A 225 17.38 -0.61 9.29
N GLN A 226 18.05 -1.51 8.59
CA GLN A 226 19.03 -2.41 9.22
C GLN A 226 20.14 -1.61 9.87
N GLY A 227 20.26 -1.73 11.21
CA GLY A 227 21.22 -0.96 12.00
C GLY A 227 20.79 0.46 12.39
N VAL A 228 19.55 0.86 12.04
CA VAL A 228 18.95 2.14 12.45
C VAL A 228 17.78 1.87 13.40
N ASP A 229 17.56 2.77 14.37
CA ASP A 229 16.35 2.68 15.20
C ASP A 229 15.10 2.96 14.36
N VAL A 230 14.16 2.01 14.34
CA VAL A 230 12.96 2.10 13.49
C VAL A 230 12.05 3.27 13.86
N VAL A 231 12.07 3.72 15.12
CA VAL A 231 11.32 4.89 15.58
C VAL A 231 11.93 6.17 15.03
N ASP A 232 13.25 6.27 15.03
CA ASP A 232 13.97 7.41 14.42
C ASP A 232 13.81 7.42 12.90
N ALA A 233 13.80 6.24 12.27
CA ALA A 233 13.52 6.09 10.85
C ALA A 233 12.11 6.62 10.50
N LEU A 234 11.09 6.25 11.25
CA LEU A 234 9.72 6.76 11.04
C LEU A 234 9.62 8.27 11.29
N ARG A 235 10.34 8.78 12.29
CA ARG A 235 10.42 10.23 12.53
C ARG A 235 11.03 10.96 11.33
N SER A 236 12.10 10.45 10.75
CA SER A 236 12.73 11.00 9.53
C SER A 236 11.77 10.97 8.34
N ILE A 237 11.05 9.87 8.14
CA ILE A 237 10.01 9.75 7.11
C ILE A 237 8.94 10.84 7.32
N ARG A 238 8.37 10.97 8.51
CA ARG A 238 7.33 11.96 8.80
C ARG A 238 7.80 13.40 8.58
N THR A 239 9.05 13.69 8.93
CA THR A 239 9.66 15.00 8.64
C THR A 239 9.72 15.25 7.13
N SER A 240 10.18 14.28 6.35
CA SER A 240 10.23 14.37 4.88
C SER A 240 8.84 14.55 4.27
N LEU A 241 7.86 13.75 4.72
CA LEU A 241 6.46 13.87 4.30
C LEU A 241 5.91 15.29 4.56
N GLY A 242 6.21 15.86 5.74
CA GLY A 242 5.79 17.22 6.11
C GLY A 242 6.43 18.28 5.21
N VAL A 243 7.71 18.16 4.89
CA VAL A 243 8.41 19.08 3.99
C VAL A 243 7.80 19.04 2.59
N ILE A 244 7.61 17.84 2.03
CA ILE A 244 7.09 17.67 0.67
C ILE A 244 5.62 18.11 0.57
N ALA A 245 4.82 17.86 1.61
CA ALA A 245 3.41 18.26 1.64
C ALA A 245 3.20 19.80 1.57
N ASN A 246 4.22 20.58 1.92
CA ASN A 246 4.18 22.06 1.88
C ASN A 246 4.79 22.65 0.59
N ARG A 247 5.15 21.83 -0.40
CA ARG A 247 5.70 22.32 -1.67
C ARG A 247 4.61 22.92 -2.54
N LEU A 248 5.02 23.85 -3.41
CA LEU A 248 4.11 24.47 -4.36
C LEU A 248 3.67 23.46 -5.44
N PRO A 249 2.46 23.59 -6.00
CA PRO A 249 2.00 22.71 -7.09
C PRO A 249 2.98 22.65 -8.27
N ALA A 250 3.57 23.77 -8.67
CA ALA A 250 4.55 23.82 -9.77
C ALA A 250 5.81 22.97 -9.49
N ASP A 251 6.25 22.89 -8.22
CA ASP A 251 7.39 22.05 -7.82
C ASP A 251 7.01 20.57 -7.91
N LEU A 252 5.80 20.21 -7.49
CA LEU A 252 5.28 18.85 -7.57
C LEU A 252 5.12 18.39 -9.03
N ASP A 253 4.70 19.28 -9.92
CA ASP A 253 4.65 19.02 -11.36
C ASP A 253 6.05 18.81 -11.93
N GLY A 254 7.04 19.60 -11.49
CA GLY A 254 8.44 19.40 -11.84
C GLY A 254 8.98 18.03 -11.41
N ASP A 255 8.68 17.59 -10.18
CA ASP A 255 9.03 16.27 -9.69
C ASP A 255 8.37 15.15 -10.52
N HIS A 256 7.11 15.34 -10.92
CA HIS A 256 6.42 14.40 -11.81
C HIS A 256 7.12 14.27 -13.18
N GLN A 257 7.60 15.39 -13.77
CA GLN A 257 8.37 15.35 -15.01
C GLN A 257 9.72 14.63 -14.80
N GLU A 258 10.39 14.82 -13.66
CA GLU A 258 11.63 14.10 -13.34
C GLU A 258 11.40 12.57 -13.32
N ILE A 259 10.28 12.08 -12.78
CA ILE A 259 9.92 10.64 -12.83
C ILE A 259 9.85 10.16 -14.29
N ARG A 260 9.23 10.93 -15.19
CA ARG A 260 9.13 10.59 -16.61
C ARG A 260 10.50 10.42 -17.27
N VAL A 261 11.43 11.32 -16.98
CA VAL A 261 12.80 11.25 -17.48
C VAL A 261 13.51 9.99 -16.98
N LEU A 262 13.51 9.77 -15.66
CA LEU A 262 14.14 8.60 -15.03
C LEU A 262 13.61 7.27 -15.58
N LEU A 263 12.30 7.16 -15.81
CA LEU A 263 11.71 5.94 -16.37
C LEU A 263 12.02 5.76 -17.85
N SER A 264 12.22 6.84 -18.62
CA SER A 264 12.66 6.76 -20.02
C SER A 264 14.11 6.28 -20.12
N GLU A 265 15.00 6.78 -19.26
CA GLU A 265 16.40 6.39 -19.20
C GLU A 265 16.56 4.92 -18.78
N ALA A 266 15.80 4.47 -17.77
CA ALA A 266 15.82 3.08 -17.31
C ALA A 266 15.38 2.07 -18.39
N ARG A 267 14.59 2.49 -19.38
CA ARG A 267 14.19 1.64 -20.53
C ARG A 267 15.28 1.49 -21.58
N HIS A 268 16.21 2.44 -21.69
CA HIS A 268 17.25 2.46 -22.72
C HIS A 268 18.60 1.94 -22.23
N GLY A 269 18.76 1.77 -20.90
CA GLY A 269 20.02 1.32 -20.27
C GLY A 269 20.03 -0.14 -19.79
N GLY A 270 18.99 -0.93 -20.14
CA GLY A 270 18.85 -2.35 -19.74
C GLY A 270 19.13 -3.35 -20.86
#